data_132517686c30d6b95f628d6750c761ca
#
_entry.id   132517686c30d6b95f628d6750c761ca
#
_cell.length_a   1.000
_cell.length_b   1.000
_cell.length_c   1.000
_cell.angle_alpha   90.00
_cell.angle_beta   90.00
_cell.angle_gamma   90.00
#
_symmetry.space_group_name_H-M   'P 1'
#
loop_
_entity.id
_entity.type
_entity.pdbx_description
1 polymer ?
#
loop_
_entity_poly.entity_id
_entity_poly.type
_entity_poly.pdbx_seq_one_letter_code
_entity_poly.pdbx_strand_id
1 'polypeptide(L)'
;FNQAVDMARDLVNFAGPGHTSVLYTANQNADRIKHFSEVVETGRMLVNTPSSQGGIGDLYNFRLDPSLTLGCGSWGGNAASENIGVKHLMNIKNVAERRENMLWFRVPPKIYFKRGAVGFALRELCGRKKALIITDKPLFQLGYTKKITDVLEEMGIAFQIFSEVAPDPDTDTVNRALVMARNFEPDAIIALGGGSPMDAAKIVWLMYEHPEVKFDDLAMRFMDIRKRVCMFPELGSKAYMVAIPTTSGTGSEVTPFAVITDSATHIKYPIADYALSPNMAIIDPDLVLTMPKGLAAASGIDSLTHALEALASILATPFTDGIAYEAIRLIFDNLALSVNDGPNNPIARENMHYAATMAGMAFAQAFLGVCHSMAHKLGSAYNIPHGIANALLISQVVKFNSNDRPTKQGTFSQYHYPEGKRRYAKVAEFLNLGGKNDDEKVANLIKEIEKLKKSINIPASIKDWGVDEKVFLDNLDNLSELAFDDQCTGANPAYPLISEIKQMYLDAYYGRL
;
A
#
# COMPACT_ATOMS: atom_id res chain seq x y z
N PHE A 1 25.35 -9.66 -30.02
CA PHE A 1 25.85 -9.45 -28.66
C PHE A 1 27.29 -8.87 -28.69
N ASN A 2 28.24 -9.55 -29.34
CA ASN A 2 29.65 -9.11 -29.35
C ASN A 2 29.83 -7.69 -29.87
N GLN A 3 29.16 -7.31 -30.97
CA GLN A 3 29.19 -5.94 -31.48
C GLN A 3 28.70 -4.91 -30.45
N ALA A 4 27.67 -5.25 -29.65
CA ALA A 4 27.18 -4.35 -28.60
C ALA A 4 28.18 -4.23 -27.45
N VAL A 5 28.91 -5.30 -27.13
CA VAL A 5 29.99 -5.27 -26.12
C VAL A 5 31.16 -4.42 -26.61
N ASP A 6 31.55 -4.58 -27.87
CA ASP A 6 32.62 -3.77 -28.48
C ASP A 6 32.25 -2.29 -28.50
N MET A 7 31.00 -1.95 -28.88
CA MET A 7 30.52 -0.57 -28.85
C MET A 7 30.50 0.01 -27.43
N ALA A 8 30.09 -0.79 -26.43
CA ALA A 8 30.08 -0.36 -25.03
C ALA A 8 31.50 -0.09 -24.52
N ARG A 9 32.47 -0.99 -24.85
CA ARG A 9 33.89 -0.77 -24.57
C ARG A 9 34.42 0.51 -25.22
N ASP A 10 34.15 0.68 -26.50
CA ASP A 10 34.64 1.83 -27.26
C ASP A 10 34.05 3.15 -26.73
N LEU A 11 32.77 3.14 -26.31
CA LEU A 11 32.12 4.28 -25.68
C LEU A 11 32.76 4.63 -24.32
N VAL A 12 33.05 3.62 -23.50
CA VAL A 12 33.74 3.81 -22.20
C VAL A 12 35.14 4.37 -22.43
N ASN A 13 35.89 3.84 -23.40
CA ASN A 13 37.22 4.32 -23.74
C ASN A 13 37.23 5.76 -24.29
N PHE A 14 36.18 6.14 -25.03
CA PHE A 14 36.02 7.48 -25.56
C PHE A 14 35.62 8.50 -24.47
N ALA A 15 34.66 8.13 -23.62
CA ALA A 15 34.11 9.02 -22.59
C ALA A 15 34.95 9.04 -21.28
N GLY A 16 35.91 8.13 -21.15
CA GLY A 16 36.63 7.82 -19.91
C GLY A 16 35.95 6.71 -19.09
N PRO A 17 36.77 5.98 -18.27
CA PRO A 17 36.25 4.88 -17.47
C PRO A 17 35.11 5.31 -16.55
N GLY A 18 33.96 4.65 -16.69
CA GLY A 18 32.76 4.92 -15.93
C GLY A 18 32.70 4.17 -14.61
N HIS A 19 31.83 4.60 -13.70
CA HIS A 19 31.60 3.88 -12.45
C HIS A 19 30.58 2.74 -12.61
N THR A 20 29.64 2.81 -13.55
CA THR A 20 28.55 1.84 -13.68
C THR A 20 28.23 1.55 -15.14
N SER A 21 28.14 0.26 -15.48
CA SER A 21 27.60 -0.24 -16.74
C SER A 21 26.36 -1.10 -16.50
N VAL A 22 25.51 -1.23 -17.50
CA VAL A 22 24.27 -2.00 -17.42
C VAL A 22 24.18 -2.98 -18.58
N LEU A 23 23.91 -4.25 -18.27
CA LEU A 23 23.62 -5.30 -19.25
C LEU A 23 22.20 -5.81 -19.08
N TYR A 24 21.37 -5.66 -20.11
CA TYR A 24 20.10 -6.36 -20.19
C TYR A 24 20.26 -7.63 -21.02
N THR A 25 20.00 -8.77 -20.39
CA THR A 25 20.11 -10.11 -21.04
C THR A 25 19.05 -11.04 -20.47
N ALA A 26 18.74 -12.13 -21.20
CA ALA A 26 17.89 -13.18 -20.66
C ALA A 26 18.49 -13.76 -19.37
N ASN A 27 17.65 -14.08 -18.41
CA ASN A 27 18.06 -14.69 -17.15
C ASN A 27 18.91 -15.93 -17.41
N GLN A 28 19.93 -16.14 -16.59
CA GLN A 28 20.85 -17.28 -16.62
C GLN A 28 21.88 -17.31 -17.78
N ASN A 29 22.12 -16.21 -18.45
CA ASN A 29 23.14 -16.15 -19.49
C ASN A 29 24.53 -15.81 -18.92
N ALA A 30 25.05 -16.71 -18.07
CA ALA A 30 26.30 -16.52 -17.32
C ALA A 30 27.49 -16.16 -18.21
N ASP A 31 27.59 -16.78 -19.40
CA ASP A 31 28.69 -16.50 -20.34
C ASP A 31 28.66 -15.07 -20.87
N ARG A 32 27.47 -14.53 -21.16
CA ARG A 32 27.34 -13.15 -21.61
C ARG A 32 27.62 -12.14 -20.50
N ILE A 33 27.17 -12.44 -19.29
CA ILE A 33 27.44 -11.62 -18.10
C ILE A 33 28.95 -11.59 -17.87
N LYS A 34 29.59 -12.76 -17.87
CA LYS A 34 31.05 -12.89 -17.70
C LYS A 34 31.80 -12.11 -18.78
N HIS A 35 31.50 -12.36 -20.06
CA HIS A 35 32.18 -11.69 -21.18
C HIS A 35 32.03 -10.16 -21.12
N PHE A 36 30.83 -9.65 -20.86
CA PHE A 36 30.61 -8.21 -20.73
C PHE A 36 31.42 -7.62 -19.54
N SER A 37 31.45 -8.34 -18.41
CA SER A 37 32.17 -7.89 -17.21
C SER A 37 33.69 -7.87 -17.40
N GLU A 38 34.24 -8.70 -18.28
CA GLU A 38 35.65 -8.76 -18.60
C GLU A 38 36.08 -7.69 -19.61
N VAL A 39 35.19 -7.30 -20.53
CA VAL A 39 35.52 -6.42 -21.65
C VAL A 39 35.27 -4.95 -21.35
N VAL A 40 34.18 -4.64 -20.61
CA VAL A 40 33.78 -3.25 -20.34
C VAL A 40 34.39 -2.75 -19.03
N GLU A 41 35.25 -1.74 -19.12
CA GLU A 41 36.01 -1.19 -17.98
C GLU A 41 35.19 -0.22 -17.13
N THR A 42 34.34 -0.77 -16.25
CA THR A 42 33.54 0.00 -15.27
C THR A 42 33.68 -0.61 -13.88
N GLY A 43 33.66 0.22 -12.84
CA GLY A 43 33.80 -0.24 -11.43
C GLY A 43 32.63 -1.09 -10.94
N ARG A 44 31.46 -0.97 -11.56
CA ARG A 44 30.25 -1.74 -11.24
C ARG A 44 29.50 -2.12 -12.50
N MET A 45 29.03 -3.35 -12.54
CA MET A 45 28.15 -3.83 -13.59
C MET A 45 26.81 -4.27 -12.99
N LEU A 46 25.73 -3.77 -13.54
CA LEU A 46 24.36 -4.16 -13.17
C LEU A 46 23.78 -5.05 -14.26
N VAL A 47 23.07 -6.09 -13.85
CA VAL A 47 22.38 -7.00 -14.77
C VAL A 47 20.88 -6.79 -14.61
N ASN A 48 20.19 -6.55 -15.72
CA ASN A 48 18.73 -6.38 -15.80
C ASN A 48 18.17 -5.30 -14.84
N THR A 49 18.94 -4.28 -14.57
CA THR A 49 18.54 -3.17 -13.69
C THR A 49 19.13 -1.86 -14.18
N PRO A 50 18.35 -0.77 -14.24
CA PRO A 50 18.87 0.54 -14.64
C PRO A 50 19.89 1.09 -13.65
N SER A 51 20.86 1.87 -14.15
CA SER A 51 21.89 2.48 -13.32
C SER A 51 21.34 3.40 -12.22
N SER A 52 20.23 4.06 -12.47
CA SER A 52 19.50 4.88 -11.49
C SER A 52 19.02 4.10 -10.25
N GLN A 53 18.86 2.80 -10.37
CA GLN A 53 18.40 1.95 -9.26
C GLN A 53 19.52 1.19 -8.56
N GLY A 54 20.61 0.87 -9.24
CA GLY A 54 21.69 0.02 -8.70
C GLY A 54 23.04 0.70 -8.57
N GLY A 55 23.20 1.90 -9.14
CA GLY A 55 24.48 2.63 -9.09
C GLY A 55 24.90 3.03 -7.68
N ILE A 56 23.94 3.37 -6.81
CA ILE A 56 24.20 3.86 -5.45
C ILE A 56 24.24 2.77 -4.37
N GLY A 57 24.09 1.49 -4.72
CA GLY A 57 24.15 0.37 -3.76
C GLY A 57 22.81 -0.27 -3.46
N ASP A 58 22.66 -0.83 -2.26
CA ASP A 58 21.56 -1.74 -1.92
C ASP A 58 20.26 -1.04 -1.52
N LEU A 59 19.73 -0.21 -2.38
CA LEU A 59 18.34 0.24 -2.25
C LEU A 59 17.35 -0.72 -2.92
N TYR A 60 17.85 -1.65 -3.78
CA TYR A 60 17.04 -2.46 -4.68
C TYR A 60 17.46 -3.94 -4.75
N ASN A 61 17.93 -4.51 -3.63
CA ASN A 61 18.20 -5.96 -3.52
C ASN A 61 19.52 -6.47 -4.12
N PHE A 62 20.60 -5.68 -4.05
CA PHE A 62 21.91 -6.10 -4.56
C PHE A 62 22.87 -6.64 -3.50
N ARG A 63 22.59 -6.49 -2.22
CA ARG A 63 23.53 -6.76 -1.11
C ARG A 63 24.85 -5.98 -1.26
N LEU A 64 24.77 -4.77 -1.77
CA LEU A 64 25.89 -3.83 -1.83
C LEU A 64 25.63 -2.73 -0.82
N ASP A 65 26.63 -2.30 -0.11
CA ASP A 65 26.50 -1.18 0.81
C ASP A 65 26.10 0.10 0.05
N PRO A 66 25.17 0.91 0.58
CA PRO A 66 24.82 2.20 0.00
C PRO A 66 26.04 3.11 -0.10
N SER A 67 26.18 3.81 -1.22
CA SER A 67 27.28 4.74 -1.47
C SER A 67 26.76 6.16 -1.66
N LEU A 68 27.34 7.13 -0.96
CA LEU A 68 27.09 8.54 -1.20
C LEU A 68 27.83 9.07 -2.43
N THR A 69 28.95 8.43 -2.78
CA THR A 69 29.78 8.76 -3.95
C THR A 69 30.12 7.50 -4.73
N LEU A 70 30.30 7.66 -6.03
CA LEU A 70 30.60 6.57 -6.94
C LEU A 70 32.03 6.75 -7.47
N GLY A 71 32.87 5.73 -7.25
CA GLY A 71 34.24 5.70 -7.72
C GLY A 71 34.40 4.96 -9.05
N CYS A 72 35.32 5.39 -9.88
CA CYS A 72 35.68 4.73 -11.14
C CYS A 72 36.78 3.67 -10.99
N GLY A 73 37.23 3.42 -9.78
CA GLY A 73 38.36 2.53 -9.52
C GLY A 73 39.69 3.07 -10.03
N SER A 74 40.69 2.20 -10.13
CA SER A 74 42.02 2.61 -10.65
C SER A 74 42.00 2.99 -12.13
N TRP A 75 41.04 2.53 -12.91
CA TRP A 75 40.80 2.99 -14.29
C TRP A 75 40.51 4.51 -14.37
N GLY A 76 39.82 5.05 -13.37
CA GLY A 76 39.50 6.48 -13.29
C GLY A 76 40.57 7.37 -12.68
N GLY A 77 41.74 6.83 -12.35
CA GLY A 77 42.85 7.59 -11.76
C GLY A 77 42.59 8.04 -10.31
N ASN A 78 41.66 7.39 -9.58
CA ASN A 78 41.34 7.73 -8.19
C ASN A 78 42.57 7.40 -7.28
N ALA A 79 42.95 8.36 -6.43
CA ALA A 79 43.94 8.12 -5.39
C ALA A 79 43.30 7.33 -4.23
N ALA A 80 44.06 6.43 -3.62
CA ALA A 80 43.65 5.74 -2.40
C ALA A 80 43.77 6.69 -1.20
N SER A 81 42.78 6.63 -0.27
CA SER A 81 42.81 7.40 0.98
C SER A 81 43.45 6.64 2.16
N GLU A 82 43.99 5.46 1.90
CA GLU A 82 44.60 4.57 2.90
C GLU A 82 46.00 4.09 2.45
N ASN A 83 46.73 3.40 3.32
CA ASN A 83 48.05 2.84 2.97
C ASN A 83 47.97 1.89 1.79
N ILE A 84 48.85 2.09 0.79
CA ILE A 84 48.87 1.28 -0.43
C ILE A 84 49.36 -0.14 -0.12
N GLY A 85 48.51 -1.11 -0.40
CA GLY A 85 48.78 -2.54 -0.28
C GLY A 85 48.37 -3.30 -1.52
N VAL A 86 48.44 -4.63 -1.50
CA VAL A 86 48.12 -5.50 -2.64
C VAL A 86 46.68 -5.25 -3.16
N LYS A 87 45.75 -4.98 -2.28
CA LYS A 87 44.35 -4.67 -2.66
C LYS A 87 44.23 -3.44 -3.58
N HIS A 88 45.15 -2.48 -3.49
CA HIS A 88 45.15 -1.27 -4.32
C HIS A 88 45.70 -1.50 -5.73
N LEU A 89 46.39 -2.63 -5.93
CA LEU A 89 46.89 -3.07 -7.24
C LEU A 89 45.83 -3.90 -8.01
N MET A 90 44.71 -4.23 -7.37
CA MET A 90 43.63 -5.00 -7.97
C MET A 90 42.47 -4.08 -8.34
N ASN A 91 42.02 -4.20 -9.59
CA ASN A 91 40.76 -3.62 -9.99
C ASN A 91 39.63 -4.56 -9.58
N ILE A 92 38.89 -4.20 -8.53
CA ILE A 92 37.76 -4.98 -8.07
C ILE A 92 36.53 -4.49 -8.83
N LYS A 93 35.90 -5.39 -9.61
CA LYS A 93 34.64 -5.14 -10.28
C LYS A 93 33.53 -5.95 -9.59
N ASN A 94 32.49 -5.27 -9.14
CA ASN A 94 31.30 -5.92 -8.63
C ASN A 94 30.34 -6.18 -9.78
N VAL A 95 29.92 -7.43 -9.95
CA VAL A 95 28.82 -7.84 -10.82
C VAL A 95 27.62 -8.08 -9.93
N ALA A 96 26.61 -7.24 -10.05
CA ALA A 96 25.39 -7.34 -9.27
C ALA A 96 24.23 -7.74 -10.18
N GLU A 97 23.66 -8.89 -9.88
CA GLU A 97 22.49 -9.42 -10.55
C GLU A 97 21.31 -9.37 -9.60
N ARG A 98 20.20 -8.83 -10.07
CA ARG A 98 18.98 -8.77 -9.30
C ARG A 98 18.40 -10.17 -9.16
N ARG A 99 18.16 -10.62 -7.94
CA ARG A 99 17.46 -11.86 -7.67
C ARG A 99 15.95 -11.64 -7.69
N GLU A 100 15.21 -12.63 -8.13
CA GLU A 100 13.77 -12.66 -7.92
C GLU A 100 13.45 -12.66 -6.42
N ASN A 101 12.41 -11.93 -6.06
CA ASN A 101 11.94 -11.93 -4.70
C ASN A 101 11.17 -13.22 -4.42
N MET A 102 11.49 -13.88 -3.31
CA MET A 102 10.57 -14.85 -2.77
C MET A 102 9.34 -14.13 -2.27
N LEU A 103 8.19 -14.47 -2.85
CA LEU A 103 6.90 -13.97 -2.45
C LEU A 103 6.29 -14.90 -1.41
N TRP A 104 5.60 -14.32 -0.44
CA TRP A 104 4.77 -15.05 0.52
C TRP A 104 3.43 -14.34 0.66
N PHE A 105 2.43 -15.08 1.10
CA PHE A 105 1.11 -14.56 1.38
C PHE A 105 0.90 -14.58 2.91
N ARG A 106 0.70 -13.43 3.54
CA ARG A 106 0.51 -13.30 4.98
C ARG A 106 -0.75 -12.49 5.29
N VAL A 107 -1.62 -13.08 6.08
CA VAL A 107 -2.80 -12.47 6.68
C VAL A 107 -2.79 -12.77 8.19
N PRO A 108 -3.67 -12.18 9.00
CA PRO A 108 -3.82 -12.59 10.38
C PRO A 108 -3.97 -14.11 10.51
N PRO A 109 -3.33 -14.75 11.49
CA PRO A 109 -3.44 -16.20 11.69
C PRO A 109 -4.87 -16.70 11.88
N LYS A 110 -5.78 -15.82 12.39
CA LYS A 110 -7.20 -16.11 12.56
C LYS A 110 -8.03 -14.93 12.07
N ILE A 111 -9.02 -15.22 11.23
CA ILE A 111 -10.03 -14.28 10.77
C ILE A 111 -11.40 -14.89 11.08
N TYR A 112 -12.06 -14.37 12.10
CA TYR A 112 -13.44 -14.74 12.43
C TYR A 112 -14.40 -13.86 11.64
N PHE A 113 -15.45 -14.46 11.10
CA PHE A 113 -16.47 -13.76 10.33
C PHE A 113 -17.85 -14.36 10.57
N LYS A 114 -18.87 -13.61 10.36
CA LYS A 114 -20.32 -13.79 10.54
C LYS A 114 -20.86 -12.93 11.68
N ARG A 115 -22.17 -12.75 11.65
CA ARG A 115 -22.91 -12.05 12.68
C ARG A 115 -22.72 -12.74 14.05
N GLY A 116 -22.42 -11.94 15.06
CA GLY A 116 -22.13 -12.44 16.41
C GLY A 116 -20.70 -12.98 16.58
N ALA A 117 -19.83 -12.79 15.61
CA ALA A 117 -18.43 -13.25 15.68
C ALA A 117 -17.67 -12.66 16.87
N VAL A 118 -17.96 -11.43 17.30
CA VAL A 118 -17.32 -10.78 18.45
C VAL A 118 -17.46 -11.64 19.71
N GLY A 119 -18.69 -12.06 20.05
CA GLY A 119 -18.94 -12.84 21.26
C GLY A 119 -18.28 -14.22 21.26
N PHE A 120 -18.05 -14.80 20.09
CA PHE A 120 -17.39 -16.09 19.94
C PHE A 120 -15.86 -15.95 19.92
N ALA A 121 -15.34 -15.06 19.07
CA ALA A 121 -13.91 -14.94 18.81
C ALA A 121 -13.13 -14.39 20.02
N LEU A 122 -13.70 -13.46 20.79
CA LEU A 122 -13.05 -12.92 21.98
C LEU A 122 -12.78 -13.97 23.05
N ARG A 123 -13.49 -15.12 23.05
CA ARG A 123 -13.21 -16.24 23.96
C ARG A 123 -11.84 -16.90 23.71
N GLU A 124 -11.21 -16.65 22.57
CA GLU A 124 -9.80 -16.99 22.32
C GLU A 124 -8.83 -16.27 23.26
N LEU A 125 -9.26 -15.18 23.90
CA LEU A 125 -8.46 -14.47 24.91
C LEU A 125 -8.45 -15.19 26.26
N CYS A 126 -9.00 -16.41 26.35
CA CYS A 126 -8.98 -17.21 27.55
C CYS A 126 -7.55 -17.37 28.09
N GLY A 127 -7.35 -17.09 29.39
CA GLY A 127 -6.04 -17.06 30.01
C GLY A 127 -5.34 -15.69 30.05
N ARG A 128 -5.80 -14.71 29.24
CA ARG A 128 -5.38 -13.31 29.34
C ARG A 128 -6.03 -12.66 30.55
N LYS A 129 -5.38 -11.61 31.07
CA LYS A 129 -5.81 -10.98 32.34
C LYS A 129 -6.25 -9.52 32.14
N LYS A 130 -5.66 -8.82 31.16
CA LYS A 130 -5.87 -7.38 30.98
C LYS A 130 -5.99 -7.04 29.51
N ALA A 131 -7.08 -6.41 29.11
CA ALA A 131 -7.30 -5.97 27.74
C ALA A 131 -7.37 -4.43 27.66
N LEU A 132 -6.61 -3.83 26.74
CA LEU A 132 -6.74 -2.41 26.39
C LEU A 132 -7.56 -2.30 25.11
N ILE A 133 -8.72 -1.64 25.18
CA ILE A 133 -9.57 -1.36 24.02
C ILE A 133 -9.22 0.03 23.50
N ILE A 134 -8.87 0.13 22.21
CA ILE A 134 -8.56 1.40 21.54
C ILE A 134 -9.65 1.65 20.49
N THR A 135 -10.32 2.80 20.61
CA THR A 135 -11.46 3.17 19.77
C THR A 135 -11.57 4.68 19.61
N ASP A 136 -12.55 5.15 18.84
CA ASP A 136 -12.90 6.55 18.71
C ASP A 136 -14.07 6.96 19.64
N LYS A 137 -14.21 8.26 19.83
CA LYS A 137 -15.24 8.82 20.71
C LYS A 137 -16.67 8.51 20.24
N PRO A 138 -17.01 8.61 18.92
CA PRO A 138 -18.33 8.24 18.42
C PRO A 138 -18.74 6.80 18.74
N LEU A 139 -17.88 5.83 18.50
CA LEU A 139 -18.19 4.41 18.78
C LEU A 139 -18.34 4.14 20.27
N PHE A 140 -17.51 4.78 21.08
CA PHE A 140 -17.63 4.70 22.54
C PHE A 140 -18.99 5.24 23.01
N GLN A 141 -19.38 6.44 22.54
CA GLN A 141 -20.65 7.07 22.91
C GLN A 141 -21.88 6.29 22.41
N LEU A 142 -21.77 5.64 21.26
CA LEU A 142 -22.82 4.77 20.70
C LEU A 142 -22.89 3.41 21.40
N GLY A 143 -22.01 3.11 22.35
CA GLY A 143 -22.03 1.89 23.13
C GLY A 143 -21.47 0.65 22.41
N TYR A 144 -20.73 0.81 21.30
CA TYR A 144 -20.14 -0.33 20.57
C TYR A 144 -19.15 -1.10 21.43
N THR A 145 -18.43 -0.43 22.33
CA THR A 145 -17.48 -1.05 23.26
C THR A 145 -18.16 -2.04 24.20
N LYS A 146 -19.46 -1.85 24.50
CA LYS A 146 -20.21 -2.75 25.40
C LYS A 146 -20.27 -4.18 24.87
N LYS A 147 -20.33 -4.39 23.57
CA LYS A 147 -20.30 -5.73 22.97
C LYS A 147 -19.00 -6.48 23.27
N ILE A 148 -17.90 -5.76 23.52
CA ILE A 148 -16.59 -6.31 23.86
C ILE A 148 -16.49 -6.46 25.37
N THR A 149 -16.81 -5.40 26.14
CA THR A 149 -16.65 -5.40 27.60
C THR A 149 -17.51 -6.43 28.28
N ASP A 150 -18.74 -6.67 27.81
CA ASP A 150 -19.61 -7.71 28.36
C ASP A 150 -18.94 -9.10 28.27
N VAL A 151 -18.28 -9.41 27.16
CA VAL A 151 -17.56 -10.68 26.99
C VAL A 151 -16.32 -10.75 27.89
N LEU A 152 -15.57 -9.65 27.99
CA LEU A 152 -14.38 -9.59 28.86
C LEU A 152 -14.76 -9.75 30.34
N GLU A 153 -15.86 -9.12 30.79
CA GLU A 153 -16.42 -9.27 32.14
C GLU A 153 -16.81 -10.72 32.42
N GLU A 154 -17.54 -11.37 31.52
CA GLU A 154 -17.89 -12.79 31.63
C GLU A 154 -16.64 -13.70 31.77
N MET A 155 -15.54 -13.32 31.10
CA MET A 155 -14.29 -14.06 31.14
C MET A 155 -13.39 -13.69 32.33
N GLY A 156 -13.76 -12.68 33.13
CA GLY A 156 -12.95 -12.18 34.23
C GLY A 156 -11.67 -11.45 33.78
N ILE A 157 -11.66 -10.89 32.59
CA ILE A 157 -10.55 -10.11 32.03
C ILE A 157 -10.76 -8.64 32.39
N ALA A 158 -9.83 -8.05 33.13
CA ALA A 158 -9.85 -6.62 33.43
C ALA A 158 -9.59 -5.80 32.14
N PHE A 159 -10.25 -4.66 32.01
CA PHE A 159 -10.06 -3.83 30.80
C PHE A 159 -9.98 -2.34 31.11
N GLN A 160 -9.32 -1.62 30.21
CA GLN A 160 -9.40 -0.16 30.08
C GLN A 160 -9.75 0.21 28.66
N ILE A 161 -10.36 1.39 28.49
CA ILE A 161 -10.79 1.89 27.19
C ILE A 161 -10.11 3.23 26.92
N PHE A 162 -9.37 3.32 25.82
CA PHE A 162 -8.91 4.57 25.25
C PHE A 162 -9.83 4.93 24.08
N SER A 163 -10.63 5.97 24.24
CA SER A 163 -11.68 6.37 23.27
C SER A 163 -11.41 7.73 22.60
N GLU A 164 -10.16 8.19 22.58
CA GLU A 164 -9.80 9.52 22.11
C GLU A 164 -9.10 9.52 20.74
N VAL A 165 -9.25 8.43 19.96
CA VAL A 165 -8.66 8.41 18.63
C VAL A 165 -9.47 9.33 17.71
N ALA A 166 -8.79 10.34 17.16
CA ALA A 166 -9.37 11.24 16.15
C ALA A 166 -9.24 10.63 14.74
N PRO A 167 -10.04 11.08 13.77
CA PRO A 167 -9.73 10.85 12.36
C PRO A 167 -8.30 11.32 12.06
N ASP A 168 -7.58 10.55 11.24
CA ASP A 168 -6.16 10.80 10.97
C ASP A 168 -5.30 10.89 12.25
N PRO A 169 -5.12 9.78 12.98
CA PRO A 169 -4.46 9.78 14.27
C PRO A 169 -3.02 10.30 14.18
N ASP A 170 -2.63 11.06 15.18
CA ASP A 170 -1.32 11.68 15.29
C ASP A 170 -0.44 11.03 16.36
N THR A 171 0.84 11.42 16.39
CA THR A 171 1.81 10.93 17.37
C THR A 171 1.42 11.27 18.80
N ASP A 172 0.72 12.39 19.05
CA ASP A 172 0.25 12.74 20.39
C ASP A 172 -0.87 11.82 20.88
N THR A 173 -1.79 11.45 20.00
CA THR A 173 -2.85 10.47 20.28
C THR A 173 -2.24 9.11 20.61
N VAL A 174 -1.27 8.67 19.79
CA VAL A 174 -0.52 7.42 20.05
C VAL A 174 0.17 7.47 21.41
N ASN A 175 0.85 8.55 21.74
CA ASN A 175 1.56 8.72 23.00
C ASN A 175 0.61 8.68 24.22
N ARG A 176 -0.56 9.31 24.15
CA ARG A 176 -1.56 9.24 25.24
C ARG A 176 -2.05 7.80 25.45
N ALA A 177 -2.37 7.09 24.39
CA ALA A 177 -2.77 5.68 24.48
C ALA A 177 -1.61 4.79 24.99
N LEU A 178 -0.37 5.07 24.60
CA LEU A 178 0.83 4.36 25.03
C LEU A 178 1.09 4.55 26.54
N VAL A 179 0.88 5.75 27.09
CA VAL A 179 0.95 6.00 28.52
C VAL A 179 -0.06 5.13 29.27
N MET A 180 -1.30 5.04 28.78
CA MET A 180 -2.32 4.15 29.35
C MET A 180 -1.88 2.69 29.28
N ALA A 181 -1.37 2.23 28.14
CA ALA A 181 -0.88 0.86 27.97
C ALA A 181 0.26 0.52 28.94
N ARG A 182 1.22 1.42 29.13
CA ARG A 182 2.35 1.22 30.05
C ARG A 182 1.94 1.14 31.51
N ASN A 183 0.93 1.95 31.91
CA ASN A 183 0.43 1.95 33.28
C ASN A 183 -0.48 0.75 33.58
N PHE A 184 -1.24 0.31 32.58
CA PHE A 184 -2.19 -0.80 32.75
C PHE A 184 -1.55 -2.17 32.50
N GLU A 185 -0.51 -2.23 31.67
CA GLU A 185 0.22 -3.45 31.28
C GLU A 185 -0.72 -4.53 30.70
N PRO A 186 -1.41 -4.24 29.57
CA PRO A 186 -2.31 -5.19 28.95
C PRO A 186 -1.54 -6.36 28.32
N ASP A 187 -2.13 -7.55 28.39
CA ASP A 187 -1.69 -8.75 27.67
C ASP A 187 -2.57 -9.03 26.41
N ALA A 188 -3.58 -8.16 26.18
CA ALA A 188 -4.32 -8.07 24.93
C ALA A 188 -4.58 -6.61 24.56
N ILE A 189 -4.48 -6.27 23.28
CA ILE A 189 -4.88 -4.97 22.73
C ILE A 189 -6.00 -5.22 21.71
N ILE A 190 -7.14 -4.55 21.87
CA ILE A 190 -8.30 -4.70 21.01
C ILE A 190 -8.57 -3.37 20.31
N ALA A 191 -8.35 -3.32 19.00
CA ALA A 191 -8.71 -2.18 18.17
C ALA A 191 -10.16 -2.32 17.71
N LEU A 192 -11.02 -1.37 18.05
CA LEU A 192 -12.41 -1.33 17.61
C LEU A 192 -12.64 -0.04 16.79
N GLY A 193 -12.92 -0.16 15.50
CA GLY A 193 -13.22 1.01 14.69
C GLY A 193 -12.96 0.87 13.21
N GLY A 194 -12.82 2.01 12.55
CA GLY A 194 -12.30 2.10 11.19
C GLY A 194 -10.77 2.06 11.15
N GLY A 195 -10.17 2.58 10.07
CA GLY A 195 -8.71 2.62 9.91
C GLY A 195 -8.01 3.35 11.06
N SER A 196 -8.50 4.53 11.46
CA SER A 196 -7.84 5.38 12.46
C SER A 196 -7.61 4.70 13.82
N PRO A 197 -8.62 4.08 14.47
CA PRO A 197 -8.39 3.33 15.71
C PRO A 197 -7.47 2.12 15.53
N MET A 198 -7.53 1.44 14.38
CA MET A 198 -6.66 0.29 14.11
C MET A 198 -5.21 0.70 13.91
N ASP A 199 -4.97 1.77 13.16
CA ASP A 199 -3.63 2.29 12.88
C ASP A 199 -2.98 2.81 14.16
N ALA A 200 -3.71 3.57 14.98
CA ALA A 200 -3.25 3.99 16.29
C ALA A 200 -2.92 2.79 17.20
N ALA A 201 -3.80 1.78 17.22
CA ALA A 201 -3.59 0.58 18.05
C ALA A 201 -2.36 -0.23 17.64
N LYS A 202 -2.09 -0.37 16.33
CA LYS A 202 -0.89 -1.05 15.80
C LYS A 202 0.40 -0.37 16.26
N ILE A 203 0.44 0.97 16.22
CA ILE A 203 1.63 1.71 16.66
C ILE A 203 1.76 1.72 18.17
N VAL A 204 0.65 1.82 18.92
CA VAL A 204 0.65 1.64 20.37
C VAL A 204 1.16 0.24 20.74
N TRP A 205 0.70 -0.81 20.05
CA TRP A 205 1.17 -2.18 20.25
C TRP A 205 2.67 -2.31 20.05
N LEU A 206 3.19 -1.79 18.93
CA LEU A 206 4.61 -1.77 18.63
C LEU A 206 5.43 -1.06 19.71
N MET A 207 5.08 0.18 20.05
CA MET A 207 5.85 0.99 21.01
C MET A 207 5.64 0.53 22.47
N TYR A 208 4.61 -0.24 22.75
CA TYR A 208 4.39 -0.89 24.05
C TYR A 208 5.26 -2.13 24.21
N GLU A 209 5.40 -2.95 23.18
CA GLU A 209 6.28 -4.13 23.22
C GLU A 209 7.76 -3.75 23.11
N HIS A 210 8.07 -2.72 22.30
CA HIS A 210 9.41 -2.26 21.96
C HIS A 210 9.60 -0.78 22.29
N PRO A 211 9.82 -0.44 23.57
CA PRO A 211 9.98 0.95 24.01
C PRO A 211 11.21 1.68 23.41
N GLU A 212 12.17 0.93 22.89
CA GLU A 212 13.37 1.43 22.23
C GLU A 212 13.11 1.99 20.81
N VAL A 213 11.98 1.61 20.20
CA VAL A 213 11.63 2.05 18.85
C VAL A 213 11.16 3.50 18.87
N LYS A 214 11.74 4.33 18.00
CA LYS A 214 11.33 5.71 17.81
C LYS A 214 10.48 5.84 16.55
N PHE A 215 9.52 6.76 16.59
CA PHE A 215 8.64 7.02 15.44
C PHE A 215 9.43 7.39 14.17
N ASP A 216 10.48 8.22 14.32
CA ASP A 216 11.32 8.65 13.20
C ASP A 216 12.00 7.48 12.47
N ASP A 217 12.36 6.42 13.19
CA ASP A 217 12.96 5.22 12.62
C ASP A 217 11.94 4.39 11.81
N LEU A 218 10.65 4.53 12.14
CA LEU A 218 9.53 3.84 11.47
C LEU A 218 9.08 4.58 10.21
N ALA A 219 9.20 5.89 10.20
CA ALA A 219 8.71 6.78 9.14
C ALA A 219 9.57 6.75 7.86
N MET A 220 10.41 5.74 7.70
CA MET A 220 11.30 5.61 6.55
C MET A 220 10.54 5.21 5.28
N ARG A 221 10.88 5.85 4.16
CA ARG A 221 10.41 5.43 2.83
C ARG A 221 10.91 4.02 2.50
N PHE A 222 10.06 3.21 1.91
CA PHE A 222 10.39 1.87 1.44
C PHE A 222 9.80 1.65 0.03
N MET A 223 10.48 0.86 -0.80
CA MET A 223 9.96 0.47 -2.11
C MET A 223 9.21 -0.85 -2.07
N ASP A 224 9.63 -1.74 -1.18
CA ASP A 224 9.00 -3.04 -0.93
C ASP A 224 9.16 -3.36 0.56
N ILE A 225 8.06 -3.52 1.27
CA ILE A 225 8.07 -3.79 2.73
C ILE A 225 8.77 -5.10 3.10
N ARG A 226 8.96 -5.99 2.14
CA ARG A 226 9.71 -7.26 2.32
C ARG A 226 11.22 -7.07 2.33
N LYS A 227 11.70 -5.86 2.03
CA LYS A 227 13.12 -5.54 1.84
C LYS A 227 13.49 -4.29 2.63
N ARG A 228 13.53 -4.41 3.94
CA ARG A 228 13.96 -3.29 4.77
C ARG A 228 15.46 -3.33 5.06
N VAL A 229 16.04 -2.15 5.11
CA VAL A 229 17.40 -1.93 5.62
C VAL A 229 17.42 -2.07 7.14
N CYS A 230 16.37 -1.58 7.83
CA CYS A 230 16.21 -1.73 9.27
C CYS A 230 15.35 -2.95 9.61
N MET A 231 15.78 -3.75 10.57
CA MET A 231 14.99 -4.86 11.09
C MET A 231 13.82 -4.30 11.90
N PHE A 232 12.60 -4.67 11.51
CA PHE A 232 11.40 -4.38 12.29
C PHE A 232 11.27 -5.46 13.38
N PRO A 233 10.95 -5.11 14.63
CA PRO A 233 10.87 -6.11 15.71
C PRO A 233 9.66 -7.04 15.53
N GLU A 234 9.78 -8.26 16.05
CA GLU A 234 8.65 -9.19 16.11
C GLU A 234 7.66 -8.77 17.20
N LEU A 235 6.37 -8.86 16.92
CA LEU A 235 5.29 -8.45 17.81
C LEU A 235 4.45 -9.64 18.26
N GLY A 236 3.72 -9.47 19.37
CA GLY A 236 2.79 -10.46 19.91
C GLY A 236 3.34 -11.26 21.10
N SER A 237 4.56 -10.94 21.55
CA SER A 237 5.16 -11.60 22.72
C SER A 237 4.57 -11.09 24.04
N LYS A 238 4.23 -9.81 24.12
CA LYS A 238 3.74 -9.14 25.34
C LYS A 238 2.21 -8.99 25.31
N ALA A 239 1.65 -8.60 24.19
CA ALA A 239 0.22 -8.40 24.03
C ALA A 239 -0.32 -9.01 22.73
N TYR A 240 -1.47 -9.67 22.80
CA TYR A 240 -2.17 -10.23 21.65
C TYR A 240 -3.03 -9.17 20.98
N MET A 241 -2.78 -8.88 19.70
CA MET A 241 -3.49 -7.84 18.95
C MET A 241 -4.73 -8.39 18.27
N VAL A 242 -5.89 -7.82 18.59
CA VAL A 242 -7.19 -8.12 17.97
C VAL A 242 -7.70 -6.89 17.24
N ALA A 243 -8.10 -7.04 16.00
CA ALA A 243 -8.68 -5.96 15.19
C ALA A 243 -10.15 -6.26 14.85
N ILE A 244 -11.03 -5.32 15.14
CA ILE A 244 -12.48 -5.42 14.96
C ILE A 244 -12.97 -4.24 14.14
N PRO A 245 -13.17 -4.39 12.81
CA PRO A 245 -13.61 -3.30 11.95
C PRO A 245 -15.08 -2.94 12.18
N THR A 246 -15.36 -1.64 12.13
CA THR A 246 -16.71 -1.07 12.15
C THR A 246 -17.02 -0.29 10.88
N THR A 247 -16.14 -0.34 9.88
CA THR A 247 -16.32 0.20 8.53
C THR A 247 -16.04 -0.89 7.51
N SER A 248 -16.64 -0.78 6.33
CA SER A 248 -16.43 -1.71 5.23
C SER A 248 -15.59 -1.02 4.13
N GLY A 249 -14.31 -0.76 4.45
CA GLY A 249 -13.46 0.06 3.58
C GLY A 249 -11.98 -0.27 3.66
N THR A 250 -11.33 0.14 4.72
CA THR A 250 -9.87 0.22 4.82
C THR A 250 -9.14 -1.13 4.82
N GLY A 251 -9.80 -2.21 5.27
CA GLY A 251 -9.14 -3.51 5.42
C GLY A 251 -7.99 -3.52 6.44
N SER A 252 -7.87 -2.48 7.31
CA SER A 252 -6.75 -2.35 8.24
C SER A 252 -6.63 -3.54 9.20
N GLU A 253 -7.72 -4.25 9.46
CA GLU A 253 -7.77 -5.46 10.29
C GLU A 253 -6.95 -6.63 9.74
N VAL A 254 -6.62 -6.61 8.44
CA VAL A 254 -5.85 -7.69 7.78
C VAL A 254 -4.58 -7.18 7.09
N THR A 255 -4.25 -5.90 7.25
CA THR A 255 -3.11 -5.28 6.57
C THR A 255 -1.93 -5.02 7.50
N PRO A 256 -0.71 -5.00 6.94
CA PRO A 256 0.52 -4.69 7.66
C PRO A 256 0.81 -3.18 7.72
N PHE A 257 -0.19 -2.33 7.51
CA PHE A 257 -0.03 -0.87 7.41
C PHE A 257 -0.63 -0.15 8.60
N ALA A 258 -0.04 1.01 8.93
CA ALA A 258 -0.61 2.02 9.81
C ALA A 258 -0.22 3.41 9.31
N VAL A 259 -1.18 4.33 9.20
CA VAL A 259 -0.91 5.71 8.77
C VAL A 259 -1.03 6.62 9.99
N ILE A 260 0.07 7.29 10.35
CA ILE A 260 0.12 8.20 11.51
C ILE A 260 0.62 9.56 11.05
N THR A 261 -0.03 10.60 11.51
CA THR A 261 0.40 11.98 11.30
C THR A 261 1.40 12.38 12.37
N ASP A 262 2.55 12.90 11.99
CA ASP A 262 3.45 13.53 12.93
C ASP A 262 2.87 14.87 13.39
N SER A 263 2.63 15.02 14.71
CA SER A 263 2.03 16.23 15.28
C SER A 263 2.89 17.49 15.10
N ALA A 264 4.22 17.33 14.97
CA ALA A 264 5.14 18.46 14.84
C ALA A 264 5.22 18.98 13.40
N THR A 265 5.22 18.08 12.42
CA THR A 265 5.38 18.41 11.00
C THR A 265 4.08 18.42 10.21
N HIS A 266 3.00 17.83 10.77
CA HIS A 266 1.72 17.58 10.11
C HIS A 266 1.82 16.70 8.84
N ILE A 267 2.91 15.93 8.73
CA ILE A 267 3.12 15.00 7.63
C ILE A 267 2.55 13.62 8.00
N LYS A 268 1.81 13.02 7.08
CA LYS A 268 1.30 11.65 7.21
C LYS A 268 2.39 10.65 6.78
N TYR A 269 2.71 9.73 7.67
CA TYR A 269 3.67 8.66 7.43
C TYR A 269 2.97 7.30 7.37
N PRO A 270 2.98 6.63 6.22
CA PRO A 270 2.58 5.24 6.15
C PRO A 270 3.71 4.38 6.71
N ILE A 271 3.41 3.71 7.81
CA ILE A 271 4.29 2.73 8.45
C ILE A 271 3.83 1.36 7.97
N ALA A 272 4.75 0.55 7.48
CA ALA A 272 4.41 -0.73 6.92
C ALA A 272 5.44 -1.79 7.31
N ASP A 273 4.98 -2.84 7.94
CA ASP A 273 5.74 -4.07 8.14
C ASP A 273 4.77 -5.22 8.45
N TYR A 274 5.06 -6.41 7.96
CA TYR A 274 4.20 -7.57 8.22
C TYR A 274 4.07 -7.93 9.71
N ALA A 275 4.99 -7.48 10.56
CA ALA A 275 4.85 -7.62 12.02
C ALA A 275 3.64 -6.84 12.58
N LEU A 276 3.21 -5.75 11.92
CA LEU A 276 2.02 -4.98 12.31
C LEU A 276 0.68 -5.67 11.98
N SER A 277 0.71 -6.80 11.25
CA SER A 277 -0.52 -7.56 11.00
C SER A 277 -1.09 -8.08 12.31
N PRO A 278 -2.38 -7.83 12.62
CA PRO A 278 -3.00 -8.30 13.85
C PRO A 278 -2.90 -9.81 14.03
N ASN A 279 -2.90 -10.29 15.26
CA ASN A 279 -2.94 -11.71 15.54
C ASN A 279 -4.31 -12.33 15.23
N MET A 280 -5.38 -11.54 15.35
CA MET A 280 -6.74 -11.95 15.06
C MET A 280 -7.54 -10.78 14.50
N ALA A 281 -8.31 -11.03 13.45
CA ALA A 281 -9.33 -10.12 12.93
C ALA A 281 -10.73 -10.68 13.20
N ILE A 282 -11.68 -9.83 13.58
CA ILE A 282 -13.07 -10.23 13.85
C ILE A 282 -14.01 -9.39 12.99
N ILE A 283 -14.54 -10.00 11.95
CA ILE A 283 -15.40 -9.38 10.93
C ILE A 283 -16.84 -9.67 11.29
N ASP A 284 -17.42 -8.84 12.17
CA ASP A 284 -18.80 -9.01 12.64
C ASP A 284 -19.74 -8.03 11.94
N PRO A 285 -20.57 -8.50 11.00
CA PRO A 285 -21.51 -7.65 10.27
C PRO A 285 -22.49 -6.85 11.16
N ASP A 286 -22.75 -7.29 12.39
CA ASP A 286 -23.60 -6.54 13.33
C ASP A 286 -23.01 -5.18 13.73
N LEU A 287 -21.71 -4.96 13.49
CA LEU A 287 -21.03 -3.68 13.77
C LEU A 287 -21.19 -2.66 12.64
N VAL A 288 -21.62 -3.07 11.46
CA VAL A 288 -21.75 -2.20 10.28
C VAL A 288 -23.20 -1.99 9.84
N LEU A 289 -24.18 -2.62 10.49
CA LEU A 289 -25.60 -2.52 10.11
C LEU A 289 -26.11 -1.08 10.11
N THR A 290 -25.73 -0.30 11.10
CA THR A 290 -26.18 1.08 11.30
C THR A 290 -25.19 2.13 10.76
N MET A 291 -24.19 1.71 10.00
CA MET A 291 -23.20 2.63 9.43
C MET A 291 -23.88 3.70 8.56
N PRO A 292 -23.58 5.00 8.74
CA PRO A 292 -24.19 6.10 7.98
C PRO A 292 -23.96 5.96 6.47
N LYS A 293 -24.94 6.39 5.66
CA LYS A 293 -24.92 6.27 4.19
C LYS A 293 -23.65 6.87 3.57
N GLY A 294 -23.23 8.07 4.00
CA GLY A 294 -22.03 8.73 3.47
C GLY A 294 -20.76 7.94 3.78
N LEU A 295 -20.67 7.38 4.98
CA LEU A 295 -19.54 6.53 5.37
C LEU A 295 -19.55 5.21 4.58
N ALA A 296 -20.73 4.60 4.41
CA ALA A 296 -20.88 3.37 3.62
C ALA A 296 -20.48 3.58 2.14
N ALA A 297 -20.86 4.72 1.56
CA ALA A 297 -20.47 5.07 0.19
C ALA A 297 -18.95 5.29 0.06
N ALA A 298 -18.39 6.12 0.92
CA ALA A 298 -16.96 6.42 0.90
C ALA A 298 -16.11 5.17 1.14
N SER A 299 -16.42 4.40 2.19
CA SER A 299 -15.64 3.20 2.52
C SER A 299 -15.82 2.08 1.49
N GLY A 300 -17.03 1.90 0.96
CA GLY A 300 -17.30 0.85 -0.02
C GLY A 300 -16.64 1.09 -1.38
N ILE A 301 -16.62 2.34 -1.87
CA ILE A 301 -15.90 2.66 -3.11
C ILE A 301 -14.37 2.62 -2.92
N ASP A 302 -13.89 2.89 -1.72
CA ASP A 302 -12.50 2.71 -1.33
C ASP A 302 -12.08 1.24 -1.44
N SER A 303 -12.91 0.32 -0.93
CA SER A 303 -12.69 -1.12 -1.11
C SER A 303 -12.62 -1.55 -2.58
N LEU A 304 -13.44 -0.95 -3.45
CA LEU A 304 -13.37 -1.21 -4.89
C LEU A 304 -12.03 -0.75 -5.46
N THR A 305 -11.57 0.43 -5.06
CA THR A 305 -10.28 0.97 -5.50
C THR A 305 -9.13 0.08 -5.02
N HIS A 306 -9.16 -0.35 -3.76
CA HIS A 306 -8.20 -1.31 -3.21
C HIS A 306 -8.12 -2.59 -4.06
N ALA A 307 -9.27 -3.20 -4.36
CA ALA A 307 -9.32 -4.44 -5.13
C ALA A 307 -8.85 -4.26 -6.58
N LEU A 308 -9.25 -3.17 -7.26
CA LEU A 308 -8.84 -2.87 -8.63
C LEU A 308 -7.34 -2.56 -8.74
N GLU A 309 -6.79 -1.80 -7.79
CA GLU A 309 -5.36 -1.49 -7.78
C GLU A 309 -4.52 -2.71 -7.39
N ALA A 310 -4.94 -3.49 -6.39
CA ALA A 310 -4.28 -4.75 -6.05
C ALA A 310 -4.24 -5.71 -7.22
N LEU A 311 -5.35 -5.83 -7.97
CA LEU A 311 -5.43 -6.67 -9.15
C LEU A 311 -4.49 -6.18 -10.27
N ALA A 312 -4.42 -4.87 -10.51
CA ALA A 312 -3.60 -4.31 -11.58
C ALA A 312 -2.12 -4.18 -11.21
N SER A 313 -1.78 -4.24 -9.93
CA SER A 313 -0.42 -4.04 -9.41
C SER A 313 0.61 -4.96 -10.05
N ILE A 314 1.84 -4.45 -10.19
CA ILE A 314 3.01 -5.26 -10.62
C ILE A 314 3.40 -6.35 -9.61
N LEU A 315 2.88 -6.28 -8.38
CA LEU A 315 3.09 -7.28 -7.32
C LEU A 315 1.93 -8.27 -7.22
N ALA A 316 0.92 -8.17 -8.08
CA ALA A 316 -0.22 -9.07 -8.11
C ALA A 316 0.21 -10.53 -8.39
N THR A 317 -0.47 -11.46 -7.75
CA THR A 317 -0.21 -12.89 -7.87
C THR A 317 -1.53 -13.64 -8.03
N PRO A 318 -1.54 -14.90 -8.48
CA PRO A 318 -2.75 -15.71 -8.52
C PRO A 318 -3.48 -15.80 -7.17
N PHE A 319 -2.76 -15.71 -6.05
CA PHE A 319 -3.36 -15.70 -4.71
C PHE A 319 -4.12 -14.40 -4.43
N THR A 320 -3.56 -13.25 -4.81
CA THR A 320 -4.21 -11.95 -4.63
C THR A 320 -5.32 -11.73 -5.64
N ASP A 321 -5.14 -12.22 -6.88
CA ASP A 321 -6.11 -12.07 -7.97
C ASP A 321 -7.46 -12.73 -7.63
N GLY A 322 -7.44 -13.98 -7.12
CA GLY A 322 -8.66 -14.69 -6.77
C GLY A 322 -9.49 -13.96 -5.70
N ILE A 323 -8.80 -13.40 -4.70
CA ILE A 323 -9.45 -12.64 -3.61
C ILE A 323 -9.96 -11.29 -4.14
N ALA A 324 -9.18 -10.59 -4.96
CA ALA A 324 -9.56 -9.30 -5.53
C ALA A 324 -10.78 -9.41 -6.47
N TYR A 325 -10.84 -10.44 -7.33
CA TYR A 325 -11.99 -10.67 -8.20
C TYR A 325 -13.28 -10.88 -7.39
N GLU A 326 -13.25 -11.69 -6.34
CA GLU A 326 -14.42 -11.93 -5.51
C GLU A 326 -14.83 -10.66 -4.73
N ALA A 327 -13.86 -9.89 -4.21
CA ALA A 327 -14.14 -8.60 -3.58
C ALA A 327 -14.85 -7.65 -4.56
N ILE A 328 -14.35 -7.51 -5.80
CA ILE A 328 -14.94 -6.68 -6.85
C ILE A 328 -16.38 -7.10 -7.12
N ARG A 329 -16.64 -8.40 -7.30
CA ARG A 329 -17.99 -8.92 -7.55
C ARG A 329 -18.95 -8.57 -6.41
N LEU A 330 -18.56 -8.86 -5.18
CA LEU A 330 -19.36 -8.55 -4.00
C LEU A 330 -19.69 -7.06 -3.91
N ILE A 331 -18.73 -6.18 -4.25
CA ILE A 331 -18.93 -4.73 -4.21
C ILE A 331 -19.93 -4.29 -5.29
N PHE A 332 -19.78 -4.73 -6.54
CA PHE A 332 -20.73 -4.37 -7.60
C PHE A 332 -22.13 -4.89 -7.33
N ASP A 333 -22.27 -6.08 -6.75
CA ASP A 333 -23.56 -6.68 -6.42
C ASP A 333 -24.25 -6.00 -5.23
N ASN A 334 -23.49 -5.42 -4.26
CA ASN A 334 -24.05 -5.07 -2.96
C ASN A 334 -23.89 -3.60 -2.56
N LEU A 335 -22.93 -2.84 -3.11
CA LEU A 335 -22.59 -1.50 -2.60
C LEU A 335 -23.78 -0.53 -2.71
N ALA A 336 -24.43 -0.48 -3.86
CA ALA A 336 -25.58 0.41 -4.06
C ALA A 336 -26.71 0.12 -3.05
N LEU A 337 -27.02 -1.14 -2.81
CA LEU A 337 -28.04 -1.56 -1.85
C LEU A 337 -27.60 -1.29 -0.41
N SER A 338 -26.36 -1.61 -0.08
CA SER A 338 -25.75 -1.35 1.23
C SER A 338 -25.78 0.14 1.60
N VAL A 339 -25.58 1.04 0.64
CA VAL A 339 -25.61 2.50 0.86
C VAL A 339 -27.03 3.02 0.95
N ASN A 340 -27.89 2.67 -0.01
CA ASN A 340 -29.20 3.30 -0.14
C ASN A 340 -30.23 2.75 0.86
N ASP A 341 -30.14 1.48 1.19
CA ASP A 341 -31.09 0.78 2.07
C ASP A 341 -30.42 -0.25 3.01
N GLY A 342 -29.20 0.03 3.45
CA GLY A 342 -28.38 -0.87 4.27
C GLY A 342 -29.05 -1.39 5.54
N PRO A 343 -29.70 -0.54 6.36
CA PRO A 343 -30.38 -1.02 7.57
C PRO A 343 -31.43 -2.10 7.34
N ASN A 344 -32.11 -2.08 6.19
CA ASN A 344 -33.10 -3.08 5.81
C ASN A 344 -32.52 -4.26 5.01
N ASN A 345 -31.24 -4.16 4.63
CA ASN A 345 -30.54 -5.16 3.81
C ASN A 345 -29.26 -5.65 4.51
N PRO A 346 -29.38 -6.41 5.60
CA PRO A 346 -28.24 -6.88 6.39
C PRO A 346 -27.28 -7.76 5.57
N ILE A 347 -27.78 -8.49 4.57
CA ILE A 347 -26.93 -9.30 3.68
C ILE A 347 -26.03 -8.41 2.82
N ALA A 348 -26.55 -7.29 2.31
CA ALA A 348 -25.71 -6.36 1.54
C ALA A 348 -24.63 -5.72 2.42
N ARG A 349 -24.94 -5.38 3.67
CA ARG A 349 -23.96 -4.91 4.66
C ARG A 349 -22.90 -5.96 4.97
N GLU A 350 -23.33 -7.20 5.18
CA GLU A 350 -22.45 -8.33 5.43
C GLU A 350 -21.50 -8.57 4.25
N ASN A 351 -22.02 -8.64 3.03
CA ASN A 351 -21.23 -8.86 1.82
C ASN A 351 -20.22 -7.72 1.59
N MET A 352 -20.62 -6.46 1.83
CA MET A 352 -19.69 -5.33 1.75
C MET A 352 -18.61 -5.40 2.81
N HIS A 353 -18.92 -5.90 4.02
CA HIS A 353 -17.95 -6.05 5.08
C HIS A 353 -16.90 -7.11 4.73
N TYR A 354 -17.34 -8.24 4.18
CA TYR A 354 -16.45 -9.28 3.68
C TYR A 354 -15.62 -8.79 2.49
N ALA A 355 -16.22 -8.09 1.54
CA ALA A 355 -15.51 -7.55 0.38
C ALA A 355 -14.39 -6.58 0.78
N ALA A 356 -14.62 -5.73 1.77
CA ALA A 356 -13.61 -4.81 2.29
C ALA A 356 -12.41 -5.55 2.89
N THR A 357 -12.67 -6.57 3.71
CA THR A 357 -11.61 -7.42 4.27
C THR A 357 -10.86 -8.17 3.17
N MET A 358 -11.56 -8.72 2.18
CA MET A 358 -10.93 -9.40 1.04
C MET A 358 -10.07 -8.46 0.20
N ALA A 359 -10.56 -7.24 -0.08
CA ALA A 359 -9.76 -6.21 -0.75
C ALA A 359 -8.50 -5.86 0.08
N GLY A 360 -8.66 -5.76 1.41
CA GLY A 360 -7.56 -5.61 2.37
C GLY A 360 -6.52 -6.72 2.26
N MET A 361 -6.94 -7.97 2.25
CA MET A 361 -6.05 -9.13 2.08
C MET A 361 -5.30 -9.11 0.74
N ALA A 362 -5.95 -8.68 -0.32
CA ALA A 362 -5.35 -8.59 -1.65
C ALA A 362 -4.27 -7.49 -1.69
N PHE A 363 -4.60 -6.26 -1.31
CA PHE A 363 -3.63 -5.17 -1.40
C PHE A 363 -2.53 -5.23 -0.35
N ALA A 364 -2.76 -5.88 0.79
CA ALA A 364 -1.69 -6.15 1.76
C ALA A 364 -0.49 -6.90 1.15
N GLN A 365 -0.71 -7.66 0.10
CA GLN A 365 0.31 -8.44 -0.60
C GLN A 365 0.72 -7.80 -1.94
N ALA A 366 -0.27 -7.30 -2.69
CA ALA A 366 -0.06 -6.74 -4.01
C ALA A 366 0.26 -5.24 -4.01
N PHE A 367 0.08 -4.57 -2.87
CA PHE A 367 0.19 -3.12 -2.78
C PHE A 367 -0.90 -2.38 -3.56
N LEU A 368 -0.80 -1.05 -3.59
CA LEU A 368 -1.71 -0.13 -4.25
C LEU A 368 -1.02 0.54 -5.46
N GLY A 369 -1.67 1.51 -6.07
CA GLY A 369 -1.17 2.19 -7.25
C GLY A 369 -1.35 3.70 -7.21
N VAL A 370 -1.31 4.32 -8.38
CA VAL A 370 -1.32 5.77 -8.55
C VAL A 370 -2.65 6.42 -8.13
N CYS A 371 -3.77 5.66 -8.10
CA CYS A 371 -5.03 6.20 -7.61
C CYS A 371 -4.91 6.62 -6.15
N HIS A 372 -4.39 5.74 -5.30
CA HIS A 372 -4.15 6.06 -3.89
C HIS A 372 -3.11 7.16 -3.72
N SER A 373 -2.03 7.15 -4.51
CA SER A 373 -1.02 8.22 -4.49
C SER A 373 -1.65 9.58 -4.73
N MET A 374 -2.49 9.69 -5.74
CA MET A 374 -3.22 10.92 -6.06
C MET A 374 -4.28 11.25 -5.01
N ALA A 375 -5.02 10.27 -4.51
CA ALA A 375 -6.08 10.47 -3.52
C ALA A 375 -5.54 10.95 -2.17
N HIS A 376 -4.38 10.50 -1.72
CA HIS A 376 -3.72 10.98 -0.51
C HIS A 376 -3.50 12.50 -0.56
N LYS A 377 -3.00 12.99 -1.71
CA LYS A 377 -2.68 14.41 -1.87
C LYS A 377 -3.94 15.25 -2.06
N LEU A 378 -4.88 14.76 -2.87
CA LEU A 378 -6.16 15.42 -3.10
C LEU A 378 -6.98 15.54 -1.80
N GLY A 379 -7.09 14.45 -1.05
CA GLY A 379 -7.82 14.40 0.22
C GLY A 379 -7.23 15.35 1.26
N SER A 380 -5.91 15.36 1.40
CA SER A 380 -5.20 16.24 2.34
C SER A 380 -5.33 17.71 1.97
N ALA A 381 -5.20 18.06 0.68
CA ALA A 381 -5.24 19.45 0.23
C ALA A 381 -6.63 20.11 0.35
N TYR A 382 -7.69 19.33 0.19
CA TYR A 382 -9.06 19.88 0.07
C TYR A 382 -10.05 19.26 1.08
N ASN A 383 -9.58 18.56 2.10
CA ASN A 383 -10.41 17.90 3.11
C ASN A 383 -11.47 16.97 2.50
N ILE A 384 -11.11 16.26 1.42
CA ILE A 384 -11.99 15.27 0.77
C ILE A 384 -11.81 13.94 1.51
N PRO A 385 -12.89 13.27 1.96
CA PRO A 385 -12.78 11.95 2.56
C PRO A 385 -12.04 10.98 1.64
N HIS A 386 -11.14 10.17 2.18
CA HIS A 386 -10.20 9.34 1.43
C HIS A 386 -10.87 8.50 0.34
N GLY A 387 -11.92 7.75 0.67
CA GLY A 387 -12.63 6.93 -0.32
C GLY A 387 -13.33 7.75 -1.41
N ILE A 388 -13.78 8.98 -1.09
CA ILE A 388 -14.33 9.90 -2.10
C ILE A 388 -13.22 10.39 -3.03
N ALA A 389 -12.04 10.75 -2.48
CA ALA A 389 -10.90 11.14 -3.30
C ALA A 389 -10.50 10.01 -4.28
N ASN A 390 -10.46 8.77 -3.81
CA ASN A 390 -10.25 7.60 -4.67
C ASN A 390 -11.34 7.47 -5.74
N ALA A 391 -12.61 7.63 -5.38
CA ALA A 391 -13.73 7.54 -6.31
C ALA A 391 -13.69 8.60 -7.43
N LEU A 392 -13.21 9.80 -7.12
CA LEU A 392 -13.06 10.89 -8.10
C LEU A 392 -11.95 10.62 -9.12
N LEU A 393 -11.02 9.71 -8.82
CA LEU A 393 -9.81 9.47 -9.60
C LEU A 393 -9.79 8.12 -10.32
N ILE A 394 -10.48 7.10 -9.78
CA ILE A 394 -10.29 5.70 -10.21
C ILE A 394 -10.55 5.48 -11.69
N SER A 395 -11.54 6.14 -12.30
CA SER A 395 -11.88 5.96 -13.71
C SER A 395 -10.77 6.47 -14.63
N GLN A 396 -10.15 7.61 -14.31
CA GLN A 396 -8.99 8.15 -15.02
C GLN A 396 -7.78 7.24 -14.88
N VAL A 397 -7.58 6.67 -13.69
CA VAL A 397 -6.47 5.75 -13.42
C VAL A 397 -6.67 4.42 -14.17
N VAL A 398 -7.87 3.84 -14.19
CA VAL A 398 -8.17 2.65 -14.99
C VAL A 398 -7.89 2.90 -16.47
N LYS A 399 -8.32 4.05 -16.99
CA LYS A 399 -8.04 4.48 -18.38
C LYS A 399 -6.54 4.62 -18.64
N PHE A 400 -5.80 5.28 -17.74
CA PHE A 400 -4.36 5.46 -17.85
C PHE A 400 -3.62 4.12 -17.83
N ASN A 401 -3.94 3.25 -16.89
CA ASN A 401 -3.33 1.93 -16.73
C ASN A 401 -3.67 0.96 -17.86
N SER A 402 -4.69 1.26 -18.66
CA SER A 402 -5.08 0.47 -19.85
C SER A 402 -4.35 0.88 -21.13
N ASN A 403 -3.26 1.61 -21.00
CA ASN A 403 -2.44 2.06 -22.10
C ASN A 403 -1.53 0.94 -22.64
N ASP A 404 -1.41 0.82 -23.96
CA ASP A 404 -0.58 -0.18 -24.65
C ASP A 404 0.90 0.23 -24.81
N ARG A 405 1.39 1.20 -24.04
CA ARG A 405 2.76 1.68 -24.15
C ARG A 405 3.73 0.72 -23.44
N PRO A 406 4.55 -0.07 -24.16
CA PRO A 406 5.47 -1.02 -23.56
C PRO A 406 6.61 -0.37 -22.76
N THR A 407 6.86 0.92 -22.94
CA THR A 407 7.86 1.71 -22.19
C THR A 407 7.41 2.10 -20.80
N LYS A 408 6.15 1.92 -20.45
CA LYS A 408 5.57 2.20 -19.13
C LYS A 408 5.70 1.02 -18.17
N GLN A 409 6.89 0.45 -18.09
CA GLN A 409 7.15 -0.65 -17.17
C GLN A 409 7.22 -0.18 -15.72
N GLY A 410 6.83 -1.08 -14.80
CA GLY A 410 7.05 -0.88 -13.38
C GLY A 410 8.53 -1.01 -13.00
N THR A 411 8.85 -0.68 -11.75
CA THR A 411 10.21 -0.69 -11.20
C THR A 411 10.74 -2.09 -10.89
N PHE A 412 9.92 -3.13 -10.93
CA PHE A 412 10.29 -4.48 -10.51
C PHE A 412 10.57 -5.39 -11.72
N SER A 413 11.65 -6.20 -11.62
CA SER A 413 12.14 -7.04 -12.71
C SER A 413 11.20 -8.19 -13.11
N GLN A 414 10.30 -8.61 -12.21
CA GLN A 414 9.30 -9.64 -12.50
C GLN A 414 8.20 -9.14 -13.44
N TYR A 415 8.11 -7.84 -13.64
CA TYR A 415 7.10 -7.23 -14.47
C TYR A 415 7.65 -6.99 -15.87
N HIS A 416 7.23 -7.80 -16.83
CA HIS A 416 7.74 -7.73 -18.21
C HIS A 416 7.03 -6.69 -19.07
N TYR A 417 5.72 -6.54 -18.88
CA TYR A 417 4.88 -5.61 -19.66
C TYR A 417 3.75 -5.06 -18.81
N PRO A 418 3.25 -3.84 -19.11
CA PRO A 418 2.01 -3.34 -18.51
C PRO A 418 0.84 -4.27 -18.84
N GLU A 419 0.29 -4.92 -17.82
CA GLU A 419 -0.84 -5.84 -17.97
C GLU A 419 -2.18 -5.23 -17.55
N GLY A 420 -2.20 -3.96 -17.17
CA GLY A 420 -3.38 -3.29 -16.64
C GLY A 420 -4.60 -3.45 -17.53
N LYS A 421 -4.48 -3.20 -18.85
CA LYS A 421 -5.59 -3.37 -19.81
C LYS A 421 -6.18 -4.79 -19.76
N ARG A 422 -5.33 -5.82 -19.89
CA ARG A 422 -5.75 -7.21 -19.88
C ARG A 422 -6.42 -7.60 -18.56
N ARG A 423 -5.90 -7.11 -17.44
CA ARG A 423 -6.44 -7.39 -16.11
C ARG A 423 -7.79 -6.72 -15.89
N TYR A 424 -7.95 -5.47 -16.29
CA TYR A 424 -9.25 -4.78 -16.25
C TYR A 424 -10.26 -5.38 -17.23
N ALA A 425 -9.82 -5.80 -18.43
CA ALA A 425 -10.68 -6.52 -19.36
C ALA A 425 -11.21 -7.82 -18.76
N LYS A 426 -10.40 -8.57 -18.02
CA LYS A 426 -10.82 -9.76 -17.28
C LYS A 426 -11.83 -9.43 -16.16
N VAL A 427 -11.73 -8.29 -15.48
CA VAL A 427 -12.75 -7.83 -14.54
C VAL A 427 -14.08 -7.64 -15.26
N ALA A 428 -14.09 -6.99 -16.43
CA ALA A 428 -15.30 -6.81 -17.22
C ALA A 428 -15.92 -8.14 -17.66
N GLU A 429 -15.08 -9.12 -18.05
CA GLU A 429 -15.54 -10.49 -18.35
C GLU A 429 -16.18 -11.16 -17.13
N PHE A 430 -15.50 -11.09 -15.99
CA PHE A 430 -15.95 -11.69 -14.74
C PHE A 430 -17.29 -11.10 -14.26
N LEU A 431 -17.51 -9.80 -14.49
CA LEU A 431 -18.76 -9.09 -14.21
C LEU A 431 -19.79 -9.21 -15.34
N ASN A 432 -19.51 -9.94 -16.42
CA ASN A 432 -20.38 -10.06 -17.60
C ASN A 432 -20.79 -8.74 -18.24
N LEU A 433 -19.90 -7.76 -18.30
CA LEU A 433 -20.18 -6.42 -18.85
C LEU A 433 -20.16 -6.37 -20.38
N GLY A 434 -19.75 -7.45 -21.03
CA GLY A 434 -19.64 -7.54 -22.49
C GLY A 434 -18.41 -6.80 -23.03
N GLY A 435 -18.31 -6.71 -24.37
CA GLY A 435 -17.18 -6.14 -25.10
C GLY A 435 -16.52 -7.17 -26.02
N LYS A 436 -16.17 -6.80 -27.25
CA LYS A 436 -15.61 -7.69 -28.27
C LYS A 436 -14.08 -7.84 -28.14
N ASN A 437 -13.45 -6.85 -27.57
CA ASN A 437 -12.00 -6.78 -27.37
C ASN A 437 -11.70 -6.13 -26.02
N ASP A 438 -10.44 -6.10 -25.62
CA ASP A 438 -10.03 -5.58 -24.32
C ASP A 438 -10.33 -4.08 -24.14
N ASP A 439 -10.25 -3.28 -25.21
CA ASP A 439 -10.59 -1.84 -25.15
C ASP A 439 -12.06 -1.62 -24.86
N GLU A 440 -12.96 -2.35 -25.54
CA GLU A 440 -14.40 -2.28 -25.29
C GLU A 440 -14.75 -2.78 -23.86
N LYS A 441 -14.09 -3.85 -23.40
CA LYS A 441 -14.30 -4.39 -22.05
C LYS A 441 -13.87 -3.39 -20.97
N VAL A 442 -12.72 -2.75 -21.13
CA VAL A 442 -12.24 -1.70 -20.21
C VAL A 442 -13.18 -0.50 -20.23
N ALA A 443 -13.63 -0.06 -21.40
CA ALA A 443 -14.61 1.03 -21.52
C ALA A 443 -15.92 0.68 -20.79
N ASN A 444 -16.39 -0.56 -20.90
CA ASN A 444 -17.58 -1.02 -20.20
C ASN A 444 -17.36 -1.07 -18.68
N LEU A 445 -16.19 -1.48 -18.20
CA LEU A 445 -15.84 -1.43 -16.79
C LEU A 445 -15.85 0.00 -16.25
N ILE A 446 -15.23 0.95 -16.94
CA ILE A 446 -15.24 2.37 -16.55
C ILE A 446 -16.70 2.89 -16.48
N LYS A 447 -17.51 2.56 -17.48
CA LYS A 447 -18.92 2.94 -17.50
C LYS A 447 -19.70 2.36 -16.29
N GLU A 448 -19.42 1.12 -15.90
CA GLU A 448 -20.08 0.51 -14.75
C GLU A 448 -19.60 1.09 -13.42
N ILE A 449 -18.30 1.45 -13.29
CA ILE A 449 -17.78 2.21 -12.16
C ILE A 449 -18.50 3.55 -12.02
N GLU A 450 -18.64 4.31 -13.12
CA GLU A 450 -19.34 5.60 -13.08
C GLU A 450 -20.83 5.45 -12.73
N LYS A 451 -21.47 4.42 -13.23
CA LYS A 451 -22.86 4.10 -12.86
C LYS A 451 -22.99 3.76 -11.38
N LEU A 452 -22.06 2.98 -10.83
CA LEU A 452 -22.01 2.64 -9.40
C LEU A 452 -21.82 3.91 -8.55
N LYS A 453 -20.83 4.76 -8.89
CA LYS A 453 -20.59 6.05 -8.22
C LYS A 453 -21.86 6.92 -8.19
N LYS A 454 -22.52 7.05 -9.32
CA LYS A 454 -23.77 7.81 -9.45
C LYS A 454 -24.87 7.21 -8.56
N SER A 455 -25.00 5.89 -8.48
CA SER A 455 -26.03 5.20 -7.69
C SER A 455 -25.91 5.41 -6.18
N ILE A 456 -24.72 5.77 -5.71
CA ILE A 456 -24.40 6.06 -4.30
C ILE A 456 -24.12 7.55 -4.03
N ASN A 457 -24.53 8.42 -4.96
CA ASN A 457 -24.44 9.88 -4.87
C ASN A 457 -23.00 10.43 -4.72
N ILE A 458 -22.01 9.79 -5.33
CA ILE A 458 -20.67 10.37 -5.43
C ILE A 458 -20.66 11.37 -6.59
N PRO A 459 -20.10 12.58 -6.39
CA PRO A 459 -19.96 13.58 -7.45
C PRO A 459 -19.17 13.04 -8.65
N ALA A 460 -19.51 13.53 -9.85
CA ALA A 460 -18.87 13.07 -11.07
C ALA A 460 -17.42 13.60 -11.23
N SER A 461 -17.12 14.74 -10.59
CA SER A 461 -15.83 15.41 -10.73
C SER A 461 -15.38 16.09 -9.43
N ILE A 462 -14.09 16.45 -9.37
CA ILE A 462 -13.53 17.24 -8.26
C ILE A 462 -14.22 18.63 -8.21
N LYS A 463 -14.57 19.20 -9.37
CA LYS A 463 -15.32 20.46 -9.45
C LYS A 463 -16.72 20.32 -8.85
N ASP A 464 -17.42 19.22 -9.14
CA ASP A 464 -18.75 18.97 -8.58
C ASP A 464 -18.73 18.69 -7.06
N TRP A 465 -17.60 18.24 -6.52
CA TRP A 465 -17.39 18.16 -5.07
C TRP A 465 -17.33 19.55 -4.42
N GLY A 466 -16.97 20.59 -5.18
CA GLY A 466 -16.93 21.97 -4.72
C GLY A 466 -15.52 22.55 -4.51
N VAL A 467 -14.49 21.94 -5.08
CA VAL A 467 -13.13 22.50 -5.07
C VAL A 467 -13.06 23.68 -6.04
N ASP A 468 -12.64 24.84 -5.55
CA ASP A 468 -12.48 26.04 -6.38
C ASP A 468 -11.43 25.83 -7.48
N GLU A 469 -11.77 26.26 -8.69
CA GLU A 469 -10.94 26.03 -9.89
C GLU A 469 -9.57 26.70 -9.80
N LYS A 470 -9.52 27.94 -9.31
CA LYS A 470 -8.27 28.67 -9.18
C LYS A 470 -7.37 28.05 -8.14
N VAL A 471 -7.92 27.72 -6.96
CA VAL A 471 -7.18 27.06 -5.87
C VAL A 471 -6.64 25.69 -6.32
N PHE A 472 -7.43 24.96 -7.10
CA PHE A 472 -7.01 23.68 -7.66
C PHE A 472 -5.86 23.84 -8.67
N LEU A 473 -6.00 24.76 -9.63
CA LEU A 473 -4.99 24.97 -10.68
C LEU A 473 -3.67 25.53 -10.10
N ASP A 474 -3.75 26.43 -9.11
CA ASP A 474 -2.57 27.00 -8.45
C ASP A 474 -1.76 25.93 -7.68
N ASN A 475 -2.41 24.86 -7.19
CA ASN A 475 -1.76 23.79 -6.45
C ASN A 475 -1.46 22.51 -7.28
N LEU A 476 -1.86 22.48 -8.54
CA LEU A 476 -1.87 21.26 -9.37
C LEU A 476 -0.48 20.67 -9.60
N ASP A 477 0.54 21.50 -9.79
CA ASP A 477 1.91 21.05 -10.00
C ASP A 477 2.44 20.38 -8.72
N ASN A 478 2.25 21.00 -7.57
CA ASN A 478 2.63 20.43 -6.27
C ASN A 478 1.91 19.11 -5.98
N LEU A 479 0.60 19.03 -6.23
CA LEU A 479 -0.16 17.78 -6.07
C LEU A 479 0.42 16.66 -6.95
N SER A 480 0.81 17.00 -8.18
CA SER A 480 1.32 16.03 -9.15
C SER A 480 2.71 15.50 -8.76
N GLU A 481 3.59 16.37 -8.30
CA GLU A 481 4.92 16.02 -7.81
C GLU A 481 4.84 15.16 -6.55
N LEU A 482 4.03 15.56 -5.58
CA LEU A 482 3.81 14.80 -4.36
C LEU A 482 3.17 13.42 -4.60
N ALA A 483 2.26 13.31 -5.57
CA ALA A 483 1.66 12.02 -5.94
C ALA A 483 2.65 11.13 -6.68
N PHE A 484 3.52 11.70 -7.51
CA PHE A 484 4.61 10.95 -8.15
C PHE A 484 5.55 10.34 -7.12
N ASP A 485 5.86 11.07 -6.07
CA ASP A 485 6.76 10.70 -4.98
C ASP A 485 6.11 9.77 -3.93
N ASP A 486 4.80 9.52 -4.03
CA ASP A 486 4.08 8.67 -3.09
C ASP A 486 4.49 7.19 -3.25
N GLN A 487 4.52 6.46 -2.14
CA GLN A 487 4.97 5.07 -2.10
C GLN A 487 4.12 4.13 -2.97
N CYS A 488 2.82 4.41 -3.12
CA CYS A 488 1.92 3.57 -3.89
C CYS A 488 2.20 3.64 -5.39
N THR A 489 2.75 4.75 -5.89
CA THR A 489 3.08 4.94 -7.32
C THR A 489 4.02 3.87 -7.86
N GLY A 490 4.95 3.38 -7.02
CA GLY A 490 5.94 2.37 -7.42
C GLY A 490 5.36 1.02 -7.83
N ALA A 491 4.18 0.65 -7.32
CA ALA A 491 3.52 -0.63 -7.66
C ALA A 491 2.50 -0.50 -8.80
N ASN A 492 2.29 0.72 -9.33
CA ASN A 492 1.36 0.93 -10.43
C ASN A 492 1.80 0.19 -11.71
N PRO A 493 0.89 -0.45 -12.48
CA PRO A 493 1.26 -1.23 -13.66
C PRO A 493 1.91 -0.42 -14.77
N ALA A 494 1.51 0.84 -14.92
CA ALA A 494 2.11 1.79 -15.85
C ALA A 494 2.73 2.94 -15.04
N TYR A 495 4.07 3.01 -14.96
CA TYR A 495 4.75 4.05 -14.18
C TYR A 495 4.48 5.44 -14.78
N PRO A 496 3.79 6.35 -14.09
CA PRO A 496 3.39 7.63 -14.67
C PRO A 496 4.54 8.63 -14.70
N LEU A 497 4.48 9.59 -15.62
CA LEU A 497 5.22 10.84 -15.55
C LEU A 497 4.43 11.86 -14.71
N ILE A 498 5.08 12.86 -14.13
CA ILE A 498 4.43 13.96 -13.41
C ILE A 498 3.39 14.66 -14.30
N SER A 499 3.71 14.87 -15.58
CA SER A 499 2.78 15.46 -16.56
C SER A 499 1.54 14.61 -16.84
N GLU A 500 1.64 13.28 -16.72
CA GLU A 500 0.51 12.37 -16.88
C GLU A 500 -0.37 12.35 -15.63
N ILE A 501 0.23 12.42 -14.44
CA ILE A 501 -0.52 12.61 -13.18
C ILE A 501 -1.28 13.93 -13.22
N LYS A 502 -0.62 15.01 -13.65
CA LYS A 502 -1.24 16.31 -13.84
C LYS A 502 -2.44 16.24 -14.79
N GLN A 503 -2.32 15.51 -15.91
CA GLN A 503 -3.42 15.33 -16.84
C GLN A 503 -4.58 14.53 -16.23
N MET A 504 -4.29 13.45 -15.48
CA MET A 504 -5.33 12.68 -14.77
C MET A 504 -6.07 13.54 -13.74
N TYR A 505 -5.39 14.42 -13.01
CA TYR A 505 -6.03 15.37 -12.11
C TYR A 505 -6.92 16.37 -12.85
N LEU A 506 -6.47 16.91 -13.98
CA LEU A 506 -7.28 17.82 -14.81
C LEU A 506 -8.53 17.13 -15.37
N ASP A 507 -8.38 15.88 -15.84
CA ASP A 507 -9.51 15.12 -16.37
C ASP A 507 -10.51 14.78 -15.25
N ALA A 508 -10.03 14.43 -14.05
CA ALA A 508 -10.88 14.22 -12.87
C ALA A 508 -11.54 15.52 -12.39
N TYR A 509 -10.85 16.66 -12.50
CA TYR A 509 -11.41 17.96 -12.10
C TYR A 509 -12.58 18.35 -12.99
N TYR A 510 -12.46 18.18 -14.30
CA TYR A 510 -13.51 18.56 -15.28
C TYR A 510 -14.46 17.42 -15.64
N GLY A 511 -14.33 16.22 -15.03
CA GLY A 511 -15.17 15.06 -15.35
C GLY A 511 -14.99 14.52 -16.78
N ARG A 512 -13.80 14.56 -17.33
CA ARG A 512 -13.48 14.09 -18.69
C ARG A 512 -13.03 12.62 -18.64
N LEU A 513 -13.75 11.75 -19.30
CA LEU A 513 -13.44 10.30 -19.42
C LEU A 513 -12.97 9.95 -20.83
#